data_ba50f393993630de98a7b1a8c567325c
#
_entry.id   ba50f393993630de98a7b1a8c567325c
#
_cell.length_a   1.000
_cell.length_b   1.000
_cell.length_c   1.000
_cell.angle_alpha   90.00
_cell.angle_beta   90.00
_cell.angle_gamma   90.00
#
_symmetry.space_group_name_H-M   'P 1'
#
loop_
_entity.id
_entity.type
_entity.pdbx_description
1 polymer ?
#
loop_
_entity_poly.entity_id
_entity_poly.type
_entity_poly.pdbx_seq_one_letter_code
_entity_poly.pdbx_strand_id
1 'polypeptide(L)'
;MGTPSPALRFRARIAITGINPYVLVDARRASRLRKNWRKPMPVTVQVNGKPDAPWRINMMPRGDGSFFLYLAGIVRKASGTGVGDLVTVLVRFDGSYKGGPAHPMPSWFAAPLKQNRRARAGWEQLSPSRQKEILRYFAGLKSADAQARNLKRALHVLAGGRARFMARDWNSDKADSAPLKPRAAPPSRRSRRRPLSE
;
A
#
# COMPACT_ATOMS: atom_id res chain seq x y z
N MET A 1 17.64 19.37 18.75
CA MET A 1 16.58 19.76 17.78
C MET A 1 17.04 19.29 16.41
N GLY A 2 16.33 18.29 15.81
CA GLY A 2 16.73 17.75 14.51
C GLY A 2 16.42 18.74 13.40
N THR A 3 17.36 18.93 12.49
CA THR A 3 17.20 19.74 11.28
C THR A 3 15.93 19.30 10.54
N PRO A 4 15.02 20.20 10.16
CA PRO A 4 13.80 19.82 9.46
C PRO A 4 14.16 19.10 8.16
N SER A 5 13.59 17.92 7.94
CA SER A 5 13.81 17.16 6.70
C SER A 5 13.45 18.02 5.48
N PRO A 6 14.27 17.99 4.42
CA PRO A 6 14.03 18.82 3.25
C PRO A 6 12.65 18.54 2.65
N ALA A 7 11.90 19.62 2.41
CA ALA A 7 10.63 19.57 1.72
C ALA A 7 10.87 19.61 0.21
N LEU A 8 10.24 18.72 -0.53
CA LEU A 8 10.24 18.72 -1.98
C LEU A 8 8.86 19.13 -2.49
N ARG A 9 8.79 20.28 -3.17
CA ARG A 9 7.58 20.76 -3.85
C ARG A 9 7.79 20.73 -5.35
N PHE A 10 6.84 20.10 -6.07
CA PHE A 10 6.93 19.99 -7.54
C PHE A 10 5.54 19.81 -8.14
N ARG A 11 5.43 20.10 -9.45
CA ARG A 11 4.22 19.79 -10.22
C ARG A 11 4.40 18.46 -10.93
N ALA A 12 3.35 17.65 -10.95
CA ALA A 12 3.32 16.37 -11.66
C ALA A 12 1.91 16.04 -12.12
N ARG A 13 1.79 15.27 -13.19
CA ARG A 13 0.52 14.70 -13.63
C ARG A 13 0.26 13.40 -12.88
N ILE A 14 -0.99 13.19 -12.43
CA ILE A 14 -1.40 11.92 -11.84
C ILE A 14 -1.55 10.89 -12.96
N ALA A 15 -0.70 9.87 -12.94
CA ALA A 15 -0.77 8.72 -13.83
C ALA A 15 -1.42 7.52 -13.11
N ILE A 16 -1.69 6.44 -13.84
CA ILE A 16 -2.23 5.20 -13.28
C ILE A 16 -1.40 3.99 -13.75
N THR A 17 -1.16 3.05 -12.85
CA THR A 17 -0.63 1.72 -13.19
C THR A 17 -1.52 0.65 -12.56
N GLY A 18 -2.10 -0.21 -13.43
CA GLY A 18 -3.17 -1.11 -12.99
C GLY A 18 -4.36 -0.30 -12.45
N ILE A 19 -4.64 -0.45 -11.17
CA ILE A 19 -5.72 0.28 -10.46
C ILE A 19 -5.18 1.38 -9.53
N ASN A 20 -3.87 1.64 -9.55
CA ASN A 20 -3.20 2.49 -8.56
C ASN A 20 -2.77 3.82 -9.17
N PRO A 21 -3.46 4.94 -8.86
CA PRO A 21 -3.02 6.27 -9.24
C PRO A 21 -1.72 6.65 -8.51
N TYR A 22 -0.80 7.27 -9.23
CA TYR A 22 0.50 7.68 -8.70
C TYR A 22 1.01 8.96 -9.35
N VAL A 23 1.99 9.58 -8.71
CA VAL A 23 2.90 10.53 -9.34
C VAL A 23 4.32 9.97 -9.33
N LEU A 24 5.08 10.23 -10.38
CA LEU A 24 6.47 9.82 -10.47
C LEU A 24 7.36 10.85 -9.76
N VAL A 25 8.17 10.37 -8.84
CA VAL A 25 9.26 11.13 -8.23
C VAL A 25 10.56 10.66 -8.87
N ASP A 26 11.11 11.45 -9.78
CA ASP A 26 12.34 11.09 -10.49
C ASP A 26 13.55 10.96 -9.56
N ALA A 27 14.63 10.34 -10.04
CA ALA A 27 15.82 10.04 -9.25
C ALA A 27 16.47 11.31 -8.67
N ARG A 28 16.47 12.42 -9.41
CA ARG A 28 17.02 13.72 -8.94
C ARG A 28 16.22 14.25 -7.76
N ARG A 29 14.89 14.22 -7.86
CA ARG A 29 13.99 14.65 -6.77
C ARG A 29 14.09 13.73 -5.56
N ALA A 30 14.09 12.42 -5.78
CA ALA A 30 14.22 11.43 -4.70
C ALA A 30 15.54 11.59 -3.94
N SER A 31 16.64 11.83 -4.65
CA SER A 31 17.96 12.06 -4.05
C SER A 31 18.01 13.32 -3.16
N ARG A 32 17.19 14.35 -3.45
CA ARG A 32 17.06 15.55 -2.59
C ARG A 32 16.34 15.25 -1.28
N LEU A 33 15.43 14.28 -1.26
CA LEU A 33 14.79 13.83 -0.01
C LEU A 33 15.75 12.95 0.81
N ARG A 34 16.39 11.98 0.15
CA ARG A 34 17.37 11.10 0.78
C ARG A 34 18.30 10.51 -0.27
N LYS A 35 19.57 10.88 -0.22
CA LYS A 35 20.61 10.40 -1.15
C LYS A 35 20.79 8.89 -1.01
N ASN A 36 20.94 8.18 -2.14
CA ASN A 36 21.24 6.75 -2.24
C ASN A 36 20.21 5.83 -1.57
N TRP A 37 18.97 6.27 -1.38
CA TRP A 37 17.92 5.43 -0.84
C TRP A 37 17.38 4.47 -1.90
N ARG A 38 17.36 3.15 -1.61
CA ARG A 38 16.98 2.11 -2.59
C ARG A 38 15.79 1.24 -2.15
N LYS A 39 15.32 1.40 -0.94
CA LYS A 39 14.17 0.66 -0.36
C LYS A 39 12.92 1.56 -0.32
N PRO A 40 11.73 1.04 0.05
CA PRO A 40 10.55 1.89 0.23
C PRO A 40 10.88 3.10 1.08
N MET A 41 10.62 4.31 0.56
CA MET A 41 11.00 5.56 1.21
C MET A 41 9.83 6.12 2.00
N PRO A 42 9.94 6.19 3.34
CA PRO A 42 8.88 6.74 4.17
C PRO A 42 8.79 8.27 4.00
N VAL A 43 7.58 8.75 3.73
CA VAL A 43 7.34 10.17 3.48
C VAL A 43 5.98 10.61 4.04
N THR A 44 5.85 11.94 4.22
CA THR A 44 4.57 12.60 4.27
C THR A 44 4.27 13.24 2.94
N VAL A 45 2.99 13.28 2.53
CA VAL A 45 2.53 13.83 1.26
C VAL A 45 1.31 14.72 1.43
N GLN A 46 1.28 15.81 0.68
CA GLN A 46 0.10 16.63 0.41
C GLN A 46 0.01 16.87 -1.10
N VAL A 47 -1.21 16.89 -1.61
CA VAL A 47 -1.53 17.21 -3.01
C VAL A 47 -2.39 18.46 -3.01
N ASN A 48 -1.95 19.51 -3.71
CA ASN A 48 -2.61 20.83 -3.70
C ASN A 48 -2.85 21.38 -2.27
N GLY A 49 -1.91 21.10 -1.35
CA GLY A 49 -2.01 21.50 0.06
C GLY A 49 -2.92 20.63 0.93
N LYS A 50 -3.51 19.56 0.39
CA LYS A 50 -4.44 18.68 1.12
C LYS A 50 -3.92 17.23 1.22
N PRO A 51 -4.34 16.47 2.25
CA PRO A 51 -5.10 16.91 3.44
C PRO A 51 -4.28 17.86 4.32
N ASP A 52 -4.94 18.62 5.21
CA ASP A 52 -4.27 19.58 6.10
C ASP A 52 -3.23 18.89 7.00
N ALA A 53 -3.58 17.74 7.58
CA ALA A 53 -2.62 16.84 8.20
C ALA A 53 -1.95 15.97 7.10
N PRO A 54 -0.63 16.14 6.84
CA PRO A 54 0.05 15.41 5.76
C PRO A 54 -0.09 13.90 5.89
N TRP A 55 -0.42 13.23 4.79
CA TRP A 55 -0.61 11.78 4.76
C TRP A 55 0.73 11.05 4.78
N ARG A 56 0.86 10.05 5.63
CA ARG A 56 2.08 9.23 5.78
C ARG A 56 2.01 8.00 4.88
N ILE A 57 3.03 7.78 4.05
CA ILE A 57 3.08 6.67 3.10
C ILE A 57 4.54 6.32 2.77
N ASN A 58 4.77 5.11 2.24
CA ASN A 58 6.02 4.76 1.59
C ASN A 58 5.94 4.99 0.08
N MET A 59 6.88 5.74 -0.49
CA MET A 59 7.13 5.71 -1.92
C MET A 59 7.83 4.40 -2.28
N MET A 60 7.40 3.77 -3.37
CA MET A 60 7.94 2.47 -3.80
C MET A 60 9.04 2.65 -4.84
N PRO A 61 10.23 2.04 -4.66
CA PRO A 61 11.31 2.16 -5.61
C PRO A 61 10.94 1.52 -6.95
N ARG A 62 11.33 2.18 -8.04
CA ARG A 62 11.14 1.68 -9.41
C ARG A 62 12.33 0.88 -9.93
N GLY A 63 13.49 1.00 -9.29
CA GLY A 63 14.74 0.32 -9.67
C GLY A 63 15.79 1.24 -10.28
N ASP A 64 15.38 2.30 -10.97
CA ASP A 64 16.22 3.30 -11.63
C ASP A 64 16.58 4.51 -10.76
N GLY A 65 16.31 4.45 -9.46
CA GLY A 65 16.47 5.56 -8.51
C GLY A 65 15.25 6.47 -8.40
N SER A 66 14.27 6.30 -9.29
CA SER A 66 12.96 6.97 -9.18
C SER A 66 12.00 6.16 -8.29
N PHE A 67 10.88 6.81 -7.90
CA PHE A 67 9.90 6.22 -7.01
C PHE A 67 8.47 6.47 -7.51
N PHE A 68 7.63 5.46 -7.33
CA PHE A 68 6.18 5.62 -7.39
C PHE A 68 5.67 6.18 -6.06
N LEU A 69 5.08 7.36 -6.08
CA LEU A 69 4.29 7.88 -4.97
C LEU A 69 2.81 7.58 -5.27
N TYR A 70 2.33 6.45 -4.75
CA TYR A 70 0.93 6.08 -4.90
C TYR A 70 0.03 7.01 -4.09
N LEU A 71 -1.00 7.56 -4.74
CA LEU A 71 -1.92 8.50 -4.11
C LEU A 71 -3.13 7.74 -3.54
N ALA A 72 -3.13 7.55 -2.23
CA ALA A 72 -4.26 6.94 -1.52
C ALA A 72 -5.57 7.68 -1.81
N GLY A 73 -6.68 6.92 -1.86
CA GLY A 73 -8.01 7.50 -2.13
C GLY A 73 -8.37 8.67 -1.23
N ILE A 74 -7.98 8.61 0.06
CA ILE A 74 -8.19 9.70 1.02
C ILE A 74 -7.46 10.99 0.62
N VAL A 75 -6.23 10.90 0.10
CA VAL A 75 -5.45 12.07 -0.37
C VAL A 75 -6.11 12.69 -1.58
N ARG A 76 -6.49 11.86 -2.58
CA ARG A 76 -7.14 12.32 -3.82
C ARG A 76 -8.53 12.93 -3.53
N LYS A 77 -9.31 12.30 -2.64
CA LYS A 77 -10.61 12.84 -2.22
C LYS A 77 -10.46 14.19 -1.51
N ALA A 78 -9.49 14.31 -0.59
CA ALA A 78 -9.25 15.55 0.14
C ALA A 78 -8.77 16.69 -0.76
N SER A 79 -8.01 16.38 -1.82
CA SER A 79 -7.49 17.36 -2.79
C SER A 79 -8.40 17.59 -4.01
N GLY A 80 -9.50 16.85 -4.13
CA GLY A 80 -10.42 16.96 -5.28
C GLY A 80 -9.77 16.55 -6.61
N THR A 81 -8.82 15.57 -6.59
CA THR A 81 -8.00 15.26 -7.77
C THR A 81 -8.21 13.84 -8.29
N GLY A 82 -8.06 13.67 -9.60
CA GLY A 82 -8.18 12.43 -10.34
C GLY A 82 -6.97 12.09 -11.22
N VAL A 83 -7.04 10.95 -11.89
CA VAL A 83 -6.05 10.55 -12.90
C VAL A 83 -6.10 11.53 -14.08
N GLY A 84 -4.93 11.97 -14.54
CA GLY A 84 -4.80 12.96 -15.60
C GLY A 84 -4.56 14.38 -15.10
N ASP A 85 -4.94 14.70 -13.86
CA ASP A 85 -4.77 16.04 -13.31
C ASP A 85 -3.31 16.41 -13.11
N LEU A 86 -3.00 17.69 -13.39
CA LEU A 86 -1.72 18.30 -13.07
C LEU A 86 -1.82 18.91 -11.67
N VAL A 87 -1.04 18.37 -10.74
CA VAL A 87 -1.12 18.72 -9.32
C VAL A 87 0.20 19.25 -8.76
N THR A 88 0.12 20.05 -7.71
CA THR A 88 1.27 20.40 -6.89
C THR A 88 1.42 19.40 -5.77
N VAL A 89 2.56 18.71 -5.71
CA VAL A 89 2.87 17.71 -4.70
C VAL A 89 3.89 18.27 -3.73
N LEU A 90 3.62 18.15 -2.44
CA LEU A 90 4.57 18.43 -1.37
C LEU A 90 4.92 17.12 -0.67
N VAL A 91 6.21 16.76 -0.66
CA VAL A 91 6.71 15.54 -0.05
C VAL A 91 7.82 15.89 0.94
N ARG A 92 7.83 15.23 2.10
CA ARG A 92 8.91 15.31 3.09
C ARG A 92 9.33 13.91 3.50
N PHE A 93 10.62 13.68 3.67
CA PHE A 93 11.10 12.43 4.25
C PHE A 93 10.64 12.32 5.72
N ASP A 94 10.10 11.16 6.08
CA ASP A 94 9.61 10.88 7.43
C ASP A 94 10.23 9.58 7.99
N GLY A 95 11.44 9.68 8.50
CA GLY A 95 12.16 8.53 9.07
C GLY A 95 11.48 7.89 10.28
N SER A 96 10.51 8.57 10.90
CA SER A 96 9.73 8.03 12.02
C SER A 96 8.61 7.09 11.56
N TYR A 97 8.20 7.16 10.27
CA TYR A 97 7.13 6.31 9.74
C TYR A 97 7.64 4.90 9.44
N LYS A 98 7.16 3.94 10.19
CA LYS A 98 7.53 2.52 10.06
C LYS A 98 6.61 1.73 9.12
N GLY A 99 5.69 2.39 8.41
CA GLY A 99 4.72 1.71 7.53
C GLY A 99 3.71 0.84 8.28
N GLY A 100 3.48 1.15 9.54
CA GLY A 100 2.61 0.38 10.43
C GLY A 100 1.15 0.29 9.99
N PRO A 101 0.33 -0.45 10.73
CA PRO A 101 -1.08 -0.64 10.42
C PRO A 101 -1.85 0.68 10.43
N ALA A 102 -2.69 0.88 9.40
CA ALA A 102 -3.57 2.05 9.29
C ALA A 102 -4.89 1.86 10.08
N HIS A 103 -5.20 0.63 10.47
CA HIS A 103 -6.38 0.28 11.24
C HIS A 103 -5.99 -0.13 12.67
N PRO A 104 -6.74 0.29 13.69
CA PRO A 104 -6.52 -0.19 15.04
C PRO A 104 -6.77 -1.69 15.11
N MET A 105 -6.06 -2.37 16.00
CA MET A 105 -6.31 -3.79 16.27
C MET A 105 -7.66 -3.91 16.99
N PRO A 106 -8.62 -4.66 16.42
CA PRO A 106 -9.92 -4.80 17.05
C PRO A 106 -9.82 -5.64 18.33
N SER A 107 -10.63 -5.29 19.35
CA SER A 107 -10.61 -5.94 20.67
C SER A 107 -10.87 -7.45 20.60
N TRP A 108 -11.78 -7.87 19.71
CA TRP A 108 -12.11 -9.29 19.50
C TRP A 108 -10.93 -10.12 18.95
N PHE A 109 -9.92 -9.47 18.35
CA PHE A 109 -8.68 -10.13 17.91
C PHE A 109 -7.55 -9.96 18.92
N ALA A 110 -7.43 -8.76 19.53
CA ALA A 110 -6.34 -8.43 20.44
C ALA A 110 -6.28 -9.34 21.65
N ALA A 111 -7.40 -9.58 22.32
CA ALA A 111 -7.47 -10.40 23.52
C ALA A 111 -7.11 -11.89 23.26
N PRO A 112 -7.70 -12.58 22.27
CA PRO A 112 -7.30 -13.95 21.95
C PRO A 112 -5.87 -14.07 21.44
N LEU A 113 -5.36 -13.07 20.68
CA LEU A 113 -3.96 -13.06 20.24
C LEU A 113 -3.00 -13.00 21.44
N LYS A 114 -3.30 -12.16 22.45
CA LYS A 114 -2.51 -12.06 23.68
C LYS A 114 -2.44 -13.38 24.43
N GLN A 115 -3.54 -14.14 24.44
CA GLN A 115 -3.65 -15.44 25.12
C GLN A 115 -2.93 -16.57 24.36
N ASN A 116 -2.76 -16.44 23.05
CA ASN A 116 -2.11 -17.46 22.21
C ASN A 116 -0.65 -17.09 21.94
N ARG A 117 0.28 -17.63 22.74
CA ARG A 117 1.71 -17.33 22.66
C ARG A 117 2.31 -17.59 21.26
N ARG A 118 1.93 -18.70 20.60
CA ARG A 118 2.45 -19.04 19.26
C ARG A 118 1.93 -18.06 18.20
N ALA A 119 0.63 -17.79 18.20
CA ALA A 119 0.04 -16.84 17.26
C ALA A 119 0.57 -15.42 17.46
N ARG A 120 0.82 -15.01 18.72
CA ARG A 120 1.44 -13.71 19.03
C ARG A 120 2.85 -13.62 18.46
N ALA A 121 3.68 -14.64 18.66
CA ALA A 121 5.02 -14.66 18.07
C ALA A 121 4.98 -14.58 16.54
N GLY A 122 4.06 -15.31 15.89
CA GLY A 122 3.85 -15.21 14.43
C GLY A 122 3.37 -13.83 14.00
N TRP A 123 2.49 -13.17 14.77
CA TRP A 123 2.07 -11.80 14.50
C TRP A 123 3.24 -10.81 14.58
N GLU A 124 4.09 -10.92 15.58
CA GLU A 124 5.25 -10.04 15.78
C GLU A 124 6.31 -10.22 14.68
N GLN A 125 6.41 -11.41 14.07
CA GLN A 125 7.28 -11.70 12.93
C GLN A 125 6.74 -11.19 11.60
N LEU A 126 5.46 -10.85 11.49
CA LEU A 126 4.90 -10.32 10.24
C LEU A 126 5.50 -8.95 9.92
N SER A 127 5.74 -8.73 8.62
CA SER A 127 6.08 -7.38 8.16
C SER A 127 4.96 -6.39 8.49
N PRO A 128 5.28 -5.08 8.72
CA PRO A 128 4.27 -4.05 8.96
C PRO A 128 3.19 -4.00 7.87
N SER A 129 3.55 -4.29 6.61
CA SER A 129 2.60 -4.34 5.49
C SER A 129 1.60 -5.48 5.66
N ARG A 130 2.05 -6.66 6.12
CA ARG A 130 1.18 -7.81 6.37
C ARG A 130 0.24 -7.57 7.55
N GLN A 131 0.74 -7.00 8.63
CA GLN A 131 -0.10 -6.61 9.77
C GLN A 131 -1.18 -5.61 9.33
N LYS A 132 -0.80 -4.59 8.56
CA LYS A 132 -1.73 -3.61 8.00
C LYS A 132 -2.81 -4.25 7.11
N GLU A 133 -2.44 -5.22 6.28
CA GLU A 133 -3.35 -5.95 5.40
C GLU A 133 -4.39 -6.74 6.21
N ILE A 134 -3.96 -7.46 7.24
CA ILE A 134 -4.84 -8.22 8.13
C ILE A 134 -5.81 -7.29 8.88
N LEU A 135 -5.29 -6.21 9.45
CA LEU A 135 -6.13 -5.26 10.19
C LEU A 135 -7.14 -4.55 9.28
N ARG A 136 -6.75 -4.22 8.04
CA ARG A 136 -7.68 -3.69 7.04
C ARG A 136 -8.78 -4.69 6.69
N TYR A 137 -8.43 -5.96 6.53
CA TYR A 137 -9.39 -7.02 6.28
C TYR A 137 -10.37 -7.17 7.45
N PHE A 138 -9.86 -7.17 8.69
CA PHE A 138 -10.69 -7.27 9.89
C PHE A 138 -11.63 -6.08 10.06
N ALA A 139 -11.19 -4.87 9.72
CA ALA A 139 -12.05 -3.68 9.75
C ALA A 139 -13.26 -3.77 8.78
N GLY A 140 -13.18 -4.62 7.76
CA GLY A 140 -14.29 -4.91 6.83
C GLY A 140 -15.29 -5.95 7.33
N LEU A 141 -14.99 -6.70 8.41
CA LEU A 141 -15.85 -7.75 8.95
C LEU A 141 -16.93 -7.17 9.86
N LYS A 142 -18.18 -7.16 9.39
CA LYS A 142 -19.29 -6.52 10.10
C LYS A 142 -20.05 -7.47 11.03
N SER A 143 -20.14 -8.78 10.70
CA SER A 143 -20.90 -9.74 11.50
C SER A 143 -20.02 -10.47 12.52
N ALA A 144 -20.58 -10.76 13.71
CA ALA A 144 -19.92 -11.51 14.76
C ALA A 144 -19.46 -12.89 14.29
N ASP A 145 -20.27 -13.58 13.48
CA ASP A 145 -19.91 -14.90 12.91
C ASP A 145 -18.71 -14.80 11.96
N ALA A 146 -18.65 -13.76 11.12
CA ALA A 146 -17.50 -13.56 10.25
C ALA A 146 -16.24 -13.24 11.07
N GLN A 147 -16.35 -12.44 12.11
CA GLN A 147 -15.25 -12.16 13.05
C GLN A 147 -14.78 -13.45 13.74
N ALA A 148 -15.67 -14.26 14.28
CA ALA A 148 -15.32 -15.52 14.97
C ALA A 148 -14.63 -16.52 14.03
N ARG A 149 -15.18 -16.74 12.82
CA ARG A 149 -14.56 -17.63 11.83
C ARG A 149 -13.16 -17.14 11.41
N ASN A 150 -13.00 -15.83 11.19
CA ASN A 150 -11.73 -15.29 10.77
C ASN A 150 -10.72 -15.18 11.91
N LEU A 151 -11.16 -14.97 13.14
CA LEU A 151 -10.33 -15.08 14.35
C LEU A 151 -9.68 -16.46 14.44
N LYS A 152 -10.49 -17.53 14.35
CA LYS A 152 -10.00 -18.91 14.41
C LYS A 152 -8.95 -19.19 13.32
N ARG A 153 -9.23 -18.77 12.07
CA ARG A 153 -8.29 -18.92 10.95
C ARG A 153 -7.00 -18.12 11.15
N ALA A 154 -7.12 -16.86 11.56
CA ALA A 154 -5.97 -16.01 11.80
C ALA A 154 -5.05 -16.57 12.88
N LEU A 155 -5.59 -16.94 14.03
CA LEU A 155 -4.80 -17.55 15.11
C LEU A 155 -4.12 -18.84 14.67
N HIS A 156 -4.82 -19.69 13.87
CA HIS A 156 -4.26 -20.93 13.35
C HIS A 156 -3.05 -20.67 12.44
N VAL A 157 -3.18 -19.77 11.44
CA VAL A 157 -2.08 -19.49 10.50
C VAL A 157 -0.94 -18.72 11.16
N LEU A 158 -1.22 -17.85 12.10
CA LEU A 158 -0.21 -17.13 12.87
C LEU A 158 0.57 -18.07 13.81
N ALA A 159 -0.07 -19.14 14.29
CA ALA A 159 0.61 -20.18 15.06
C ALA A 159 1.44 -21.17 14.20
N GLY A 160 1.54 -20.94 12.89
CA GLY A 160 2.26 -21.81 11.95
C GLY A 160 1.39 -22.85 11.25
N GLY A 161 0.08 -22.88 11.51
CA GLY A 161 -0.85 -23.81 10.87
C GLY A 161 -1.05 -23.51 9.38
N ARG A 162 -1.24 -24.55 8.57
CA ARG A 162 -1.53 -24.44 7.14
C ARG A 162 -3.02 -24.23 6.92
N ALA A 163 -3.40 -23.13 6.32
CA ALA A 163 -4.78 -22.87 5.93
C ALA A 163 -4.86 -21.73 4.92
N ARG A 164 -5.97 -21.71 4.16
CA ARG A 164 -6.32 -20.56 3.32
C ARG A 164 -6.93 -19.46 4.17
N PHE A 165 -6.25 -18.30 4.18
CA PHE A 165 -6.70 -17.11 4.90
C PHE A 165 -6.49 -15.86 4.05
N MET A 166 -7.48 -14.97 3.93
CA MET A 166 -7.46 -13.77 3.10
C MET A 166 -7.11 -14.08 1.63
N ALA A 167 -7.77 -15.08 1.06
CA ALA A 167 -7.57 -15.57 -0.31
C ALA A 167 -6.14 -16.07 -0.65
N ARG A 168 -5.32 -16.36 0.36
CA ARG A 168 -3.97 -16.90 0.22
C ARG A 168 -3.81 -18.20 1.00
N ASP A 169 -2.91 -19.05 0.52
CA ASP A 169 -2.44 -20.20 1.27
C ASP A 169 -1.29 -19.76 2.18
N TRP A 170 -1.49 -19.92 3.50
CA TRP A 170 -0.49 -19.59 4.51
C TRP A 170 0.30 -20.81 4.90
N ASN A 171 1.62 -20.63 5.10
CA ASN A 171 2.52 -21.68 5.54
C ASN A 171 2.54 -22.93 4.62
N SER A 172 2.17 -22.78 3.35
CA SER A 172 2.40 -23.79 2.32
C SER A 172 3.86 -23.74 1.88
N ASP A 173 4.45 -24.89 1.51
CA ASP A 173 5.85 -25.00 1.10
C ASP A 173 6.16 -24.32 -0.26
N LYS A 174 5.16 -23.73 -0.91
CA LYS A 174 5.35 -22.89 -2.09
C LYS A 174 5.75 -21.48 -1.63
N ALA A 175 7.04 -21.20 -1.75
CA ALA A 175 7.62 -19.88 -1.50
C ALA A 175 6.77 -18.77 -2.15
N ASP A 176 6.27 -17.87 -1.32
CA ASP A 176 5.57 -16.64 -1.70
C ASP A 176 6.61 -15.61 -2.21
N SER A 177 7.39 -15.98 -3.24
CA SER A 177 8.41 -15.16 -3.90
C SER A 177 8.09 -14.91 -5.37
N ALA A 178 6.80 -14.77 -5.71
CA ALA A 178 6.43 -14.25 -7.02
C ALA A 178 5.99 -12.78 -6.88
N PRO A 179 6.71 -11.81 -7.46
CA PRO A 179 6.19 -10.48 -7.64
C PRO A 179 4.93 -10.59 -8.49
N LEU A 180 3.87 -9.86 -8.11
CA LEU A 180 2.64 -9.73 -8.89
C LEU A 180 3.01 -9.42 -10.34
N LYS A 181 2.89 -10.42 -11.22
CA LYS A 181 3.00 -10.20 -12.67
C LYS A 181 1.91 -9.19 -13.06
N PRO A 182 2.24 -8.12 -13.78
CA PRO A 182 1.23 -7.23 -14.31
C PRO A 182 0.30 -8.04 -15.20
N ARG A 183 -0.98 -7.99 -14.90
CA ARG A 183 -2.03 -8.61 -15.72
C ARG A 183 -1.97 -7.96 -17.10
N ALA A 184 -1.72 -8.77 -18.13
CA ALA A 184 -1.68 -8.32 -19.51
C ALA A 184 -2.95 -7.53 -19.87
N ALA A 185 -2.77 -6.41 -20.55
CA ALA A 185 -3.88 -5.61 -21.07
C ALA A 185 -4.75 -6.48 -22.00
N PRO A 186 -6.08 -6.32 -21.97
CA PRO A 186 -6.95 -7.03 -22.89
C PRO A 186 -6.62 -6.61 -24.34
N PRO A 187 -6.67 -7.52 -25.32
CA PRO A 187 -6.38 -7.21 -26.72
C PRO A 187 -7.32 -6.14 -27.23
N SER A 188 -6.77 -5.12 -27.87
CA SER A 188 -7.53 -4.06 -28.51
C SER A 188 -8.47 -4.67 -29.57
N ARG A 189 -9.76 -4.35 -29.46
CA ARG A 189 -10.75 -4.68 -30.48
C ARG A 189 -10.30 -4.04 -31.80
N ARG A 190 -9.75 -4.85 -32.73
CA ARG A 190 -9.58 -4.46 -34.12
C ARG A 190 -10.98 -4.15 -34.68
N SER A 191 -11.19 -2.90 -35.05
CA SER A 191 -12.36 -2.49 -35.84
C SER A 191 -12.40 -3.28 -37.15
N ARG A 192 -13.38 -4.16 -37.29
CA ARG A 192 -13.71 -4.77 -38.61
C ARG A 192 -14.24 -3.64 -39.47
N ARG A 193 -13.42 -3.16 -40.42
CA ARG A 193 -13.88 -2.38 -41.54
C ARG A 193 -14.80 -3.33 -42.39
N ARG A 194 -16.05 -2.93 -42.54
CA ARG A 194 -16.95 -3.51 -43.55
C ARG A 194 -16.41 -3.11 -44.93
N PRO A 195 -16.33 -4.02 -45.91
CA PRO A 195 -16.16 -3.63 -47.30
C PRO A 195 -17.47 -3.02 -47.82
N LEU A 196 -17.35 -1.89 -48.49
CA LEU A 196 -18.40 -1.34 -49.34
C LEU A 196 -18.49 -2.23 -50.58
N SER A 197 -19.65 -2.83 -50.79
CA SER A 197 -20.02 -3.47 -52.05
C SER A 197 -20.65 -2.44 -53.01
N GLU A 198 -20.11 -2.37 -54.20
CA GLU A 198 -20.73 -1.77 -55.36
C GLU A 198 -22.04 -2.48 -55.71
#